data_0a3b7761881439da3c7b2fe57f261942
#
_entry.id   0a3b7761881439da3c7b2fe57f261942
#
_cell.length_a   1.000
_cell.length_b   1.000
_cell.length_c   1.000
_cell.angle_alpha   90.00
_cell.angle_beta   90.00
_cell.angle_gamma   90.00
#
_symmetry.space_group_name_H-M   'P 1'
#
loop_
_entity.id
_entity.type
_entity.pdbx_description
1 polymer ?
#
loop_
_entity_poly.entity_id
_entity_poly.type
_entity_poly.pdbx_seq_one_letter_code
_entity_poly.pdbx_strand_id
1 'polypeptide(L)'
;MKKMMRPLLYTLSSFLLVLIILFSVYAQRDIPVEKLKLKYAQSPSKFLPLMGMQVHYRDEGNPNDPSPLILLHGTSSSLNTWDSVVKIIVSNPKNKKRIIRFDLPAFGLTGPNPENDYASPYYTNFVDSFLNMLQIKKCTISGNSLGGGIAWQYALAHPEKVNKIILLDATGYPQKNEKGSLGFKIASLPIINNLLLFITPKSLIKKSLETVFYDKSFVTEATVTRYHELLLSAGNRRATLSLFKSRRPLNPKEIKSIQQPTLIIWGEQDQLISVDNAYLFKQDIKNSQLFILPNVGHIPMEESYVKVANAIQNFINQ
;
A
#
# COMPACT_ATOMS: atom_id res chain seq x y z
N MET A 1 -0.41 7.10 -58.26
CA MET A 1 -0.02 7.29 -56.85
C MET A 1 -0.85 8.36 -56.12
N LYS A 2 -1.00 9.60 -56.58
CA LYS A 2 -1.77 10.67 -55.88
C LYS A 2 -3.26 10.38 -55.65
N LYS A 3 -3.98 9.59 -56.48
CA LYS A 3 -5.41 9.25 -56.30
C LYS A 3 -5.66 8.23 -55.16
N MET A 4 -4.74 7.31 -54.90
CA MET A 4 -4.82 6.33 -53.81
C MET A 4 -4.40 6.89 -52.43
N MET A 5 -3.63 7.94 -52.39
CA MET A 5 -3.16 8.56 -51.13
C MET A 5 -4.27 9.36 -50.41
N ARG A 6 -5.24 9.94 -51.12
CA ARG A 6 -6.33 10.73 -50.52
C ARG A 6 -7.24 9.92 -49.60
N PRO A 7 -7.81 8.77 -50.00
CA PRO A 7 -8.68 7.99 -49.13
C PRO A 7 -7.90 7.46 -47.90
N LEU A 8 -6.63 7.08 -48.04
CA LEU A 8 -5.80 6.66 -46.92
C LEU A 8 -5.55 7.81 -45.92
N LEU A 9 -5.38 9.05 -46.44
CA LEU A 9 -5.22 10.23 -45.57
C LEU A 9 -6.49 10.54 -44.79
N TYR A 10 -7.65 10.43 -45.41
CA TYR A 10 -8.94 10.64 -44.73
C TYR A 10 -9.24 9.57 -43.69
N THR A 11 -8.94 8.29 -43.95
CA THR A 11 -9.10 7.22 -42.95
C THR A 11 -8.17 7.42 -41.77
N LEU A 12 -6.90 7.80 -41.98
CA LEU A 12 -5.95 8.11 -40.91
C LEU A 12 -6.40 9.33 -40.09
N SER A 13 -6.88 10.39 -40.76
CA SER A 13 -7.36 11.60 -40.07
C SER A 13 -8.62 11.30 -39.23
N SER A 14 -9.56 10.52 -39.77
CA SER A 14 -10.76 10.10 -39.03
C SER A 14 -10.40 9.22 -37.83
N PHE A 15 -9.48 8.29 -38.00
CA PHE A 15 -9.00 7.45 -36.92
C PHE A 15 -8.32 8.28 -35.80
N LEU A 16 -7.45 9.23 -36.21
CA LEU A 16 -6.80 10.15 -35.26
C LEU A 16 -7.81 11.02 -34.51
N LEU A 17 -8.83 11.53 -35.22
CA LEU A 17 -9.90 12.31 -34.60
C LEU A 17 -10.69 11.48 -33.57
N VAL A 18 -11.00 10.25 -33.87
CA VAL A 18 -11.66 9.32 -32.92
C VAL A 18 -10.77 9.09 -31.69
N LEU A 19 -9.48 8.88 -31.88
CA LEU A 19 -8.53 8.73 -30.76
C LEU A 19 -8.46 9.98 -29.88
N ILE A 20 -8.44 11.18 -30.50
CA ILE A 20 -8.45 12.46 -29.77
C ILE A 20 -9.75 12.62 -28.97
N ILE A 21 -10.91 12.29 -29.58
CA ILE A 21 -12.20 12.34 -28.89
C ILE A 21 -12.21 11.36 -27.71
N LEU A 22 -11.83 10.11 -27.95
CA LEU A 22 -11.75 9.10 -26.86
C LEU A 22 -10.82 9.56 -25.75
N PHE A 23 -9.62 10.06 -26.09
CA PHE A 23 -8.69 10.59 -25.09
C PHE A 23 -9.33 11.76 -24.31
N SER A 24 -9.98 12.70 -24.97
CA SER A 24 -10.62 13.86 -24.33
C SER A 24 -11.76 13.47 -23.40
N VAL A 25 -12.50 12.41 -23.73
CA VAL A 25 -13.61 11.88 -22.91
C VAL A 25 -13.10 11.11 -21.70
N TYR A 26 -12.03 10.33 -21.85
CA TYR A 26 -11.54 9.43 -20.80
C TYR A 26 -10.34 10.00 -20.01
N ALA A 27 -9.73 11.08 -20.47
CA ALA A 27 -8.63 11.71 -19.77
C ALA A 27 -9.09 12.29 -18.44
N GLN A 28 -8.37 11.96 -17.39
CA GLN A 28 -8.64 12.40 -16.02
C GLN A 28 -7.49 13.23 -15.51
N ARG A 29 -7.79 14.42 -15.03
CA ARG A 29 -6.81 15.28 -14.35
C ARG A 29 -6.55 14.77 -12.95
N ASP A 30 -5.37 15.06 -12.45
CA ASP A 30 -5.05 14.86 -11.04
C ASP A 30 -5.97 15.73 -10.16
N ILE A 31 -6.32 15.20 -9.00
CA ILE A 31 -7.12 15.91 -8.01
C ILE A 31 -6.16 16.65 -7.06
N PRO A 32 -6.30 17.97 -6.90
CA PRO A 32 -5.50 18.73 -5.94
C PRO A 32 -5.62 18.14 -4.54
N VAL A 33 -4.50 17.97 -3.83
CA VAL A 33 -4.45 17.38 -2.48
C VAL A 33 -5.39 18.10 -1.52
N GLU A 34 -5.49 19.42 -1.62
CA GLU A 34 -6.37 20.24 -0.75
C GLU A 34 -7.85 19.85 -0.86
N LYS A 35 -8.32 19.45 -2.04
CA LYS A 35 -9.69 18.93 -2.20
C LYS A 35 -9.87 17.57 -1.52
N LEU A 36 -8.86 16.70 -1.61
CA LEU A 36 -8.89 15.38 -1.00
C LEU A 36 -8.77 15.45 0.52
N LYS A 37 -8.04 16.43 1.06
CA LYS A 37 -7.95 16.68 2.51
C LYS A 37 -9.32 16.90 3.14
N LEU A 38 -10.23 17.61 2.47
CA LEU A 38 -11.60 17.84 2.95
C LEU A 38 -12.37 16.53 3.19
N LYS A 39 -12.04 15.48 2.45
CA LYS A 39 -12.73 14.18 2.51
C LYS A 39 -11.97 13.16 3.34
N TYR A 40 -10.64 13.09 3.21
CA TYR A 40 -9.83 12.01 3.75
C TYR A 40 -8.93 12.40 4.92
N ALA A 41 -8.78 13.69 5.21
CA ALA A 41 -8.00 14.20 6.34
C ALA A 41 -8.87 14.69 7.52
N GLN A 42 -10.00 14.01 7.77
CA GLN A 42 -10.81 14.29 8.95
C GLN A 42 -10.04 13.92 10.23
N SER A 43 -10.37 14.57 11.36
CA SER A 43 -9.78 14.23 12.67
C SER A 43 -9.80 12.71 12.91
N PRO A 44 -8.69 12.14 13.39
CA PRO A 44 -7.49 12.72 13.99
C PRO A 44 -6.30 12.90 13.02
N SER A 45 -6.54 13.16 11.72
CA SER A 45 -5.48 13.34 10.72
C SER A 45 -4.56 14.50 11.04
N LYS A 46 -3.27 14.31 10.86
CA LYS A 46 -2.19 15.28 11.04
C LYS A 46 -1.27 15.26 9.83
N PHE A 47 -0.46 16.31 9.69
CA PHE A 47 0.57 16.42 8.65
C PHE A 47 1.90 16.78 9.28
N LEU A 48 2.97 16.12 8.84
CA LEU A 48 4.33 16.31 9.31
C LEU A 48 5.25 16.65 8.14
N PRO A 49 5.93 17.82 8.14
CA PRO A 49 6.95 18.12 7.14
C PRO A 49 8.13 17.15 7.28
N LEU A 50 8.39 16.34 6.27
CA LEU A 50 9.48 15.36 6.27
C LEU A 50 9.99 15.09 4.85
N MET A 51 11.28 15.15 4.62
CA MET A 51 11.94 14.85 3.34
C MET A 51 11.27 15.57 2.14
N GLY A 52 10.91 16.85 2.32
CA GLY A 52 10.25 17.66 1.30
C GLY A 52 8.78 17.36 1.04
N MET A 53 8.17 16.48 1.82
CA MET A 53 6.74 16.12 1.74
C MET A 53 5.96 16.61 2.96
N GLN A 54 4.64 16.68 2.83
CA GLN A 54 3.71 16.82 3.94
C GLN A 54 3.13 15.43 4.25
N VAL A 55 3.76 14.70 5.14
CA VAL A 55 3.39 13.32 5.46
C VAL A 55 2.07 13.29 6.22
N HIS A 56 1.04 12.72 5.61
CA HIS A 56 -0.25 12.50 6.24
C HIS A 56 -0.19 11.31 7.18
N TYR A 57 -0.60 11.50 8.43
CA TYR A 57 -0.61 10.44 9.44
C TYR A 57 -1.76 10.60 10.44
N ARG A 58 -2.04 9.53 11.17
CA ARG A 58 -2.92 9.52 12.35
C ARG A 58 -2.19 8.89 13.52
N ASP A 59 -2.45 9.43 14.71
CA ASP A 59 -1.83 9.06 15.97
C ASP A 59 -2.95 8.92 17.01
N GLU A 60 -3.27 7.68 17.34
CA GLU A 60 -4.49 7.30 18.05
C GLU A 60 -4.17 6.39 19.26
N GLY A 61 -5.05 6.36 20.24
CA GLY A 61 -4.90 5.53 21.44
C GLY A 61 -4.11 6.22 22.56
N ASN A 62 -3.30 5.47 23.30
CA ASN A 62 -2.60 5.97 24.48
C ASN A 62 -1.30 6.71 24.11
N PRO A 63 -1.23 8.05 24.24
CA PRO A 63 -0.04 8.82 23.86
C PRO A 63 1.21 8.49 24.68
N ASN A 64 1.05 7.88 25.85
CA ASN A 64 2.15 7.52 26.77
C ASN A 64 2.70 6.10 26.54
N ASP A 65 2.26 5.39 25.51
CA ASP A 65 2.83 4.07 25.16
C ASP A 65 4.28 4.24 24.67
N PRO A 66 5.27 3.66 25.35
CA PRO A 66 6.67 3.80 24.96
C PRO A 66 7.04 2.98 23.73
N SER A 67 6.15 2.10 23.27
CA SER A 67 6.36 1.20 22.13
C SER A 67 5.11 1.12 21.25
N PRO A 68 4.79 2.20 20.51
CA PRO A 68 3.59 2.27 19.69
C PRO A 68 3.56 1.20 18.59
N LEU A 69 2.35 0.89 18.13
CA LEU A 69 2.10 0.08 16.95
C LEU A 69 2.13 0.97 15.70
N ILE A 70 3.06 0.71 14.80
CA ILE A 70 3.21 1.40 13.52
C ILE A 70 2.56 0.57 12.43
N LEU A 71 1.67 1.16 11.62
CA LEU A 71 0.92 0.47 10.57
C LEU A 71 1.25 1.04 9.19
N LEU A 72 1.81 0.19 8.33
CA LEU A 72 2.21 0.51 6.96
C LEU A 72 1.25 -0.16 5.96
N HIS A 73 0.71 0.63 5.04
CA HIS A 73 -0.19 0.13 4.01
C HIS A 73 0.55 -0.43 2.77
N GLY A 74 -0.18 -1.11 1.90
CA GLY A 74 0.33 -1.66 0.64
C GLY A 74 0.36 -0.68 -0.53
N THR A 75 0.85 -1.15 -1.68
CA THR A 75 0.90 -0.38 -2.93
C THR A 75 -0.50 0.11 -3.34
N SER A 76 -0.59 1.36 -3.77
CA SER A 76 -1.84 2.03 -4.22
C SER A 76 -2.94 2.11 -3.15
N SER A 77 -2.59 1.91 -1.88
CA SER A 77 -3.48 2.06 -0.73
C SER A 77 -3.19 3.37 0.03
N SER A 78 -3.67 3.48 1.24
CA SER A 78 -3.45 4.62 2.15
C SER A 78 -3.62 4.17 3.61
N LEU A 79 -3.34 5.03 4.56
CA LEU A 79 -3.55 4.76 5.98
C LEU A 79 -5.01 4.35 6.33
N ASN A 80 -5.98 4.72 5.47
CA ASN A 80 -7.40 4.38 5.66
C ASN A 80 -7.70 2.87 5.60
N THR A 81 -6.83 2.07 4.97
CA THR A 81 -6.97 0.61 4.94
C THR A 81 -7.00 -0.01 6.35
N TRP A 82 -6.47 0.71 7.34
CA TRP A 82 -6.41 0.30 8.73
C TRP A 82 -7.57 0.80 9.61
N ASP A 83 -8.52 1.61 9.06
CA ASP A 83 -9.56 2.29 9.83
C ASP A 83 -10.35 1.33 10.75
N SER A 84 -10.81 0.20 10.20
CA SER A 84 -11.61 -0.77 10.94
C SER A 84 -10.81 -1.49 12.04
N VAL A 85 -9.58 -1.88 11.75
CA VAL A 85 -8.67 -2.53 12.71
C VAL A 85 -8.36 -1.59 13.86
N VAL A 86 -7.96 -0.35 13.55
CA VAL A 86 -7.62 0.65 14.57
C VAL A 86 -8.82 0.99 15.43
N LYS A 87 -10.01 1.17 14.83
CA LYS A 87 -11.24 1.41 15.56
C LYS A 87 -11.52 0.33 16.61
N ILE A 88 -11.36 -0.96 16.27
CA ILE A 88 -11.55 -2.06 17.23
C ILE A 88 -10.51 -2.01 18.35
N ILE A 89 -9.23 -1.82 17.99
CA ILE A 89 -8.14 -1.81 18.99
C ILE A 89 -8.34 -0.64 19.97
N VAL A 90 -8.58 0.57 19.45
CA VAL A 90 -8.71 1.79 20.26
C VAL A 90 -10.00 1.78 21.11
N SER A 91 -11.09 1.19 20.60
CA SER A 91 -12.35 1.08 21.35
C SER A 91 -12.29 0.11 22.52
N ASN A 92 -11.27 -0.72 22.62
CA ASN A 92 -11.10 -1.64 23.73
C ASN A 92 -10.61 -0.86 24.98
N PRO A 93 -11.40 -0.80 26.08
CA PRO A 93 -11.01 -0.04 27.28
C PRO A 93 -9.72 -0.54 27.95
N LYS A 94 -9.34 -1.80 27.68
CA LYS A 94 -8.09 -2.40 28.17
C LYS A 94 -6.90 -2.08 27.28
N ASN A 95 -7.12 -1.45 26.12
CA ASN A 95 -6.04 -1.11 25.20
C ASN A 95 -5.16 0.00 25.81
N LYS A 96 -3.88 -0.29 25.89
CA LYS A 96 -2.84 0.67 26.34
C LYS A 96 -1.90 1.08 25.20
N LYS A 97 -2.22 0.70 23.96
CA LYS A 97 -1.36 0.96 22.80
C LYS A 97 -1.65 2.30 22.16
N ARG A 98 -0.57 2.99 21.79
CA ARG A 98 -0.56 4.07 20.82
C ARG A 98 -0.44 3.46 19.44
N ILE A 99 -1.24 3.90 18.49
CA ILE A 99 -1.25 3.40 17.12
C ILE A 99 -0.96 4.56 16.19
N ILE A 100 0.07 4.40 15.37
CA ILE A 100 0.47 5.40 14.38
C ILE A 100 0.43 4.75 13.01
N ARG A 101 -0.26 5.41 12.09
CA ARG A 101 -0.35 5.01 10.70
C ARG A 101 -0.18 6.21 9.80
N PHE A 102 0.48 6.05 8.68
CA PHE A 102 0.77 7.15 7.76
C PHE A 102 0.71 6.70 6.31
N ASP A 103 0.46 7.65 5.43
CA ASP A 103 0.55 7.42 3.99
C ASP A 103 2.01 7.37 3.57
N LEU A 104 2.42 6.25 3.00
CA LEU A 104 3.75 6.06 2.43
C LEU A 104 3.99 7.01 1.24
N PRO A 105 5.23 7.45 0.98
CA PRO A 105 5.58 8.18 -0.23
C PRO A 105 5.08 7.49 -1.49
N ALA A 106 4.60 8.23 -2.46
CA ALA A 106 3.86 7.86 -3.67
C ALA A 106 2.35 7.66 -3.49
N PHE A 107 1.80 7.71 -2.27
CA PHE A 107 0.42 7.31 -2.02
C PHE A 107 -0.33 8.29 -1.11
N GLY A 108 -1.66 8.08 -1.05
CA GLY A 108 -2.56 8.78 -0.17
C GLY A 108 -2.49 10.30 -0.32
N LEU A 109 -2.45 11.01 0.81
CA LEU A 109 -2.30 12.46 0.84
C LEU A 109 -0.84 12.92 1.06
N THR A 110 0.09 11.99 1.34
CA THR A 110 1.53 12.28 1.40
C THR A 110 2.06 12.66 0.02
N GLY A 111 1.65 11.93 -1.01
CA GLY A 111 2.02 12.27 -2.38
C GLY A 111 3.42 11.78 -2.81
N PRO A 112 3.93 12.33 -3.91
CA PRO A 112 5.20 11.93 -4.48
C PRO A 112 6.40 12.38 -3.63
N ASN A 113 7.45 11.55 -3.63
CA ASN A 113 8.77 11.94 -3.17
C ASN A 113 9.41 12.92 -4.16
N PRO A 114 9.92 14.09 -3.72
CA PRO A 114 10.59 15.06 -4.59
C PRO A 114 11.78 14.51 -5.37
N GLU A 115 12.51 13.55 -4.79
CA GLU A 115 13.67 12.89 -5.44
C GLU A 115 13.26 11.81 -6.43
N ASN A 116 11.95 11.44 -6.44
CA ASN A 116 11.39 10.37 -7.27
C ASN A 116 12.10 9.00 -7.09
N ASP A 117 12.74 8.79 -5.93
CA ASP A 117 13.33 7.50 -5.53
C ASP A 117 12.35 6.70 -4.68
N TYR A 118 12.07 5.48 -5.08
CA TYR A 118 11.17 4.54 -4.40
C TYR A 118 11.84 3.17 -4.19
N ALA A 119 13.16 3.14 -4.19
CA ALA A 119 13.92 1.94 -3.84
C ALA A 119 13.76 1.61 -2.35
N SER A 120 14.00 0.35 -2.00
CA SER A 120 13.81 -0.14 -0.63
C SER A 120 14.57 0.67 0.44
N PRO A 121 15.85 1.04 0.26
CA PRO A 121 16.58 1.86 1.24
C PRO A 121 15.93 3.21 1.51
N TYR A 122 15.28 3.82 0.49
CA TYR A 122 14.56 5.06 0.68
C TYR A 122 13.41 4.90 1.70
N TYR A 123 12.62 3.83 1.56
CA TYR A 123 11.49 3.61 2.48
C TYR A 123 11.92 3.31 3.92
N THR A 124 13.01 2.55 4.12
CA THR A 124 13.53 2.30 5.47
C THR A 124 14.04 3.59 6.12
N ASN A 125 14.75 4.43 5.37
CA ASN A 125 15.21 5.75 5.83
C ASN A 125 14.03 6.70 6.10
N PHE A 126 12.98 6.66 5.27
CA PHE A 126 11.78 7.44 5.48
C PHE A 126 11.08 7.05 6.78
N VAL A 127 10.90 5.75 7.03
CA VAL A 127 10.30 5.24 8.29
C VAL A 127 11.15 5.69 9.48
N ASP A 128 12.47 5.54 9.41
CA ASP A 128 13.36 5.96 10.50
C ASP A 128 13.26 7.45 10.80
N SER A 129 13.31 8.27 9.76
CA SER A 129 13.17 9.72 9.88
C SER A 129 11.82 10.12 10.47
N PHE A 130 10.72 9.45 10.06
CA PHE A 130 9.39 9.69 10.59
C PHE A 130 9.29 9.36 12.08
N LEU A 131 9.82 8.20 12.49
CA LEU A 131 9.82 7.79 13.90
C LEU A 131 10.68 8.70 14.75
N ASN A 132 11.84 9.14 14.25
CA ASN A 132 12.71 10.09 14.95
C ASN A 132 12.03 11.45 15.15
N MET A 133 11.31 11.97 14.14
CA MET A 133 10.54 13.23 14.26
C MET A 133 9.45 13.14 15.34
N LEU A 134 8.85 11.96 15.54
CA LEU A 134 7.87 11.71 16.60
C LEU A 134 8.52 11.25 17.92
N GLN A 135 9.85 11.24 18.01
CA GLN A 135 10.64 10.83 19.18
C GLN A 135 10.35 9.37 19.63
N ILE A 136 10.01 8.49 18.69
CA ILE A 136 9.71 7.09 18.93
C ILE A 136 11.03 6.31 18.95
N LYS A 137 11.43 5.83 20.11
CA LYS A 137 12.67 5.06 20.30
C LYS A 137 12.49 3.58 20.03
N LYS A 138 11.31 3.04 20.31
CA LYS A 138 10.97 1.62 20.11
C LYS A 138 9.54 1.50 19.59
N CYS A 139 9.27 0.48 18.76
CA CYS A 139 7.95 0.23 18.24
C CYS A 139 7.69 -1.26 17.96
N THR A 140 6.42 -1.61 17.81
CA THR A 140 5.99 -2.77 17.03
C THR A 140 5.66 -2.28 15.64
N ILE A 141 6.24 -2.87 14.60
CA ILE A 141 6.00 -2.46 13.22
C ILE A 141 5.16 -3.49 12.48
N SER A 142 4.12 -3.04 11.82
CA SER A 142 3.21 -3.88 11.03
C SER A 142 3.07 -3.33 9.62
N GLY A 143 2.92 -4.22 8.64
CA GLY A 143 2.67 -3.78 7.28
C GLY A 143 2.02 -4.84 6.41
N ASN A 144 1.24 -4.35 5.43
CA ASN A 144 0.62 -5.17 4.40
C ASN A 144 1.40 -5.03 3.09
N SER A 145 1.60 -6.13 2.37
CA SER A 145 2.16 -6.12 1.02
C SER A 145 3.51 -5.38 0.95
N LEU A 146 3.59 -4.26 0.21
CA LEU A 146 4.76 -3.35 0.21
C LEU A 146 5.13 -2.91 1.63
N GLY A 147 4.14 -2.49 2.44
CA GLY A 147 4.37 -2.09 3.83
C GLY A 147 4.94 -3.21 4.68
N GLY A 148 4.55 -4.46 4.43
CA GLY A 148 5.13 -5.64 5.08
C GLY A 148 6.59 -5.85 4.68
N GLY A 149 6.90 -5.65 3.39
CA GLY A 149 8.28 -5.65 2.89
C GLY A 149 9.15 -4.58 3.54
N ILE A 150 8.59 -3.37 3.70
CA ILE A 150 9.28 -2.27 4.39
C ILE A 150 9.47 -2.61 5.88
N ALA A 151 8.46 -3.19 6.53
CA ALA A 151 8.49 -3.50 7.96
C ALA A 151 9.63 -4.47 8.33
N TRP A 152 9.77 -5.59 7.61
CA TRP A 152 10.85 -6.53 7.93
C TRP A 152 12.23 -5.99 7.55
N GLN A 153 12.36 -5.21 6.47
CA GLN A 153 13.62 -4.58 6.10
C GLN A 153 14.04 -3.51 7.12
N TYR A 154 13.07 -2.72 7.60
CA TYR A 154 13.31 -1.75 8.66
C TYR A 154 13.77 -2.44 9.96
N ALA A 155 13.15 -3.55 10.33
CA ALA A 155 13.53 -4.33 11.52
C ALA A 155 14.94 -4.91 11.41
N LEU A 156 15.42 -5.26 10.22
CA LEU A 156 16.82 -5.68 10.00
C LEU A 156 17.79 -4.51 10.04
N ALA A 157 17.42 -3.36 9.49
CA ALA A 157 18.27 -2.17 9.48
C ALA A 157 18.38 -1.49 10.87
N HIS A 158 17.32 -1.59 11.69
CA HIS A 158 17.21 -0.95 13.00
C HIS A 158 16.70 -1.93 14.07
N PRO A 159 17.42 -3.04 14.33
CA PRO A 159 16.94 -4.09 15.23
C PRO A 159 16.75 -3.58 16.67
N GLU A 160 17.47 -2.54 17.07
CA GLU A 160 17.35 -1.91 18.38
C GLU A 160 16.06 -1.11 18.57
N LYS A 161 15.42 -0.69 17.47
CA LYS A 161 14.16 0.09 17.47
C LYS A 161 12.90 -0.76 17.36
N VAL A 162 13.01 -2.01 16.91
CA VAL A 162 11.85 -2.86 16.63
C VAL A 162 11.73 -3.98 17.65
N ASN A 163 10.68 -3.93 18.47
CA ASN A 163 10.39 -4.95 19.47
C ASN A 163 9.68 -6.18 18.87
N LYS A 164 8.75 -5.98 17.97
CA LYS A 164 7.93 -7.02 17.31
C LYS A 164 7.62 -6.63 15.88
N ILE A 165 7.38 -7.63 15.03
CA ILE A 165 6.99 -7.45 13.63
C ILE A 165 5.65 -8.12 13.38
N ILE A 166 4.78 -7.49 12.57
CA ILE A 166 3.52 -8.08 12.12
C ILE A 166 3.44 -7.95 10.60
N LEU A 167 3.43 -9.06 9.90
CA LEU A 167 3.44 -9.14 8.44
C LEU A 167 2.08 -9.61 7.93
N LEU A 168 1.43 -8.78 7.11
CA LEU A 168 0.17 -9.12 6.46
C LEU A 168 0.42 -9.24 4.95
N ASP A 169 0.26 -10.44 4.39
CA ASP A 169 0.40 -10.68 2.93
C ASP A 169 1.64 -9.98 2.34
N ALA A 170 2.77 -10.10 3.04
CA ALA A 170 3.94 -9.24 2.89
C ALA A 170 4.79 -9.62 1.66
N THR A 171 5.39 -8.62 1.00
CA THR A 171 6.44 -8.87 0.02
C THR A 171 7.73 -9.34 0.70
N GLY A 172 8.41 -10.33 0.10
CA GLY A 172 9.67 -10.87 0.64
C GLY A 172 10.33 -11.87 -0.29
N TYR A 173 9.55 -12.74 -0.89
CA TYR A 173 10.04 -13.81 -1.76
C TYR A 173 9.68 -13.56 -3.24
N PRO A 174 10.48 -14.10 -4.19
CA PRO A 174 10.14 -14.06 -5.60
C PRO A 174 8.80 -14.76 -5.88
N GLN A 175 7.96 -14.12 -6.67
CA GLN A 175 6.69 -14.70 -7.10
C GLN A 175 6.90 -15.74 -8.20
N LYS A 176 6.45 -16.96 -8.01
CA LYS A 176 6.54 -18.04 -9.02
C LYS A 176 5.50 -17.86 -10.14
N ASN A 177 4.34 -17.26 -9.84
CA ASN A 177 3.26 -17.03 -10.80
C ASN A 177 2.62 -15.67 -10.50
N GLU A 178 2.94 -14.66 -11.32
CA GLU A 178 2.34 -13.34 -11.18
C GLU A 178 0.90 -13.35 -11.72
N LYS A 179 -0.06 -13.64 -10.86
CA LYS A 179 -1.48 -13.39 -11.14
C LYS A 179 -1.89 -11.93 -10.92
N GLY A 180 -0.98 -11.01 -10.71
CA GLY A 180 -1.19 -9.61 -10.34
C GLY A 180 -2.43 -8.93 -10.91
N SER A 181 -2.96 -7.93 -10.23
CA SER A 181 -4.15 -7.18 -10.68
C SER A 181 -3.92 -6.57 -12.08
N LEU A 182 -5.01 -6.38 -12.82
CA LEU A 182 -4.95 -5.79 -14.17
C LEU A 182 -4.21 -4.44 -14.16
N GLY A 183 -4.46 -3.60 -13.14
CA GLY A 183 -3.77 -2.32 -12.99
C GLY A 183 -2.26 -2.47 -12.84
N PHE A 184 -1.80 -3.44 -12.04
CA PHE A 184 -0.36 -3.70 -11.86
C PHE A 184 0.28 -4.27 -13.14
N LYS A 185 -0.43 -5.15 -13.86
CA LYS A 185 0.04 -5.66 -15.16
C LYS A 185 0.24 -4.53 -16.17
N ILE A 186 -0.72 -3.62 -16.30
CA ILE A 186 -0.61 -2.46 -17.19
C ILE A 186 0.51 -1.52 -16.71
N ALA A 187 0.62 -1.27 -15.39
CA ALA A 187 1.67 -0.41 -14.82
C ALA A 187 3.09 -0.94 -15.06
N SER A 188 3.27 -2.25 -15.22
CA SER A 188 4.57 -2.88 -15.53
C SER A 188 4.92 -2.90 -17.02
N LEU A 189 3.95 -2.61 -17.92
CA LEU A 189 4.21 -2.59 -19.38
C LEU A 189 4.88 -1.29 -19.80
N PRO A 190 6.11 -1.32 -20.37
CA PRO A 190 6.79 -0.12 -20.82
C PRO A 190 5.97 0.58 -21.92
N ILE A 191 6.03 1.91 -21.97
CA ILE A 191 5.31 2.79 -22.91
C ILE A 191 3.79 2.84 -22.61
N ILE A 192 3.10 1.70 -22.58
CA ILE A 192 1.64 1.62 -22.35
C ILE A 192 1.28 2.15 -20.96
N ASN A 193 2.12 1.92 -19.97
CA ASN A 193 1.91 2.41 -18.60
C ASN A 193 1.77 3.93 -18.51
N ASN A 194 2.37 4.69 -19.45
CA ASN A 194 2.24 6.14 -19.48
C ASN A 194 0.79 6.60 -19.79
N LEU A 195 -0.04 5.75 -20.41
CA LEU A 195 -1.45 6.04 -20.58
C LEU A 195 -2.19 6.13 -19.24
N LEU A 196 -1.73 5.40 -18.21
CA LEU A 196 -2.29 5.48 -16.85
C LEU A 196 -2.10 6.86 -16.20
N LEU A 197 -1.18 7.69 -16.70
CA LEU A 197 -1.03 9.07 -16.24
C LEU A 197 -2.23 9.94 -16.64
N PHE A 198 -2.98 9.53 -17.64
CA PHE A 198 -4.08 10.30 -18.21
C PHE A 198 -5.41 9.56 -18.12
N ILE A 199 -5.40 8.24 -18.28
CA ILE A 199 -6.61 7.42 -18.35
C ILE A 199 -6.55 6.37 -17.24
N THR A 200 -7.30 6.60 -16.17
CA THR A 200 -7.40 5.68 -15.02
C THR A 200 -8.88 5.54 -14.61
N PRO A 201 -9.71 4.85 -15.41
CA PRO A 201 -11.15 4.78 -15.14
C PRO A 201 -11.44 4.01 -13.85
N LYS A 202 -12.51 4.38 -13.15
CA LYS A 202 -12.97 3.68 -11.93
C LYS A 202 -13.17 2.18 -12.17
N SER A 203 -13.58 1.77 -13.37
CA SER A 203 -13.75 0.37 -13.75
C SER A 203 -12.44 -0.43 -13.67
N LEU A 204 -11.29 0.20 -14.00
CA LEU A 204 -9.97 -0.43 -13.84
C LEU A 204 -9.64 -0.65 -12.35
N ILE A 205 -9.94 0.34 -11.51
CA ILE A 205 -9.76 0.23 -10.06
C ILE A 205 -10.67 -0.85 -9.48
N LYS A 206 -11.95 -0.84 -9.86
CA LYS A 206 -12.90 -1.87 -9.44
C LYS A 206 -12.40 -3.28 -9.77
N LYS A 207 -12.01 -3.54 -11.03
CA LYS A 207 -11.45 -4.84 -11.44
C LYS A 207 -10.17 -5.21 -10.67
N SER A 208 -9.32 -4.22 -10.38
CA SER A 208 -8.12 -4.46 -9.57
C SER A 208 -8.47 -4.84 -8.14
N LEU A 209 -9.45 -4.17 -7.52
CA LEU A 209 -9.94 -4.49 -6.18
C LEU A 209 -10.63 -5.86 -6.13
N GLU A 210 -11.38 -6.22 -7.18
CA GLU A 210 -11.97 -7.56 -7.32
C GLU A 210 -10.92 -8.70 -7.35
N THR A 211 -9.67 -8.40 -7.71
CA THR A 211 -8.56 -9.36 -7.61
C THR A 211 -7.96 -9.39 -6.20
N VAL A 212 -8.01 -8.26 -5.50
CA VAL A 212 -7.42 -8.06 -4.17
C VAL A 212 -8.30 -8.62 -3.07
N PHE A 213 -9.61 -8.37 -3.11
CA PHE A 213 -10.59 -8.95 -2.19
C PHE A 213 -11.02 -10.35 -2.65
N TYR A 214 -11.15 -11.30 -1.75
CA TYR A 214 -11.82 -12.57 -2.01
C TYR A 214 -13.35 -12.38 -2.05
N ASP A 215 -13.91 -11.81 -0.99
CA ASP A 215 -15.32 -11.43 -0.93
C ASP A 215 -15.56 -10.09 -1.66
N LYS A 216 -16.22 -10.19 -2.83
CA LYS A 216 -16.49 -9.03 -3.69
C LYS A 216 -17.47 -8.03 -3.09
N SER A 217 -18.19 -8.38 -2.03
CA SER A 217 -19.10 -7.46 -1.34
C SER A 217 -18.37 -6.26 -0.72
N PHE A 218 -17.07 -6.41 -0.41
CA PHE A 218 -16.21 -5.31 0.05
C PHE A 218 -15.81 -4.32 -1.06
N VAL A 219 -16.00 -4.69 -2.34
CA VAL A 219 -15.73 -3.81 -3.49
C VAL A 219 -16.92 -2.87 -3.73
N THR A 220 -17.27 -2.11 -2.71
CA THR A 220 -18.36 -1.13 -2.75
C THR A 220 -17.97 0.09 -3.59
N GLU A 221 -18.97 0.88 -4.02
CA GLU A 221 -18.69 2.15 -4.70
C GLU A 221 -17.85 3.11 -3.84
N ALA A 222 -18.04 3.11 -2.52
CA ALA A 222 -17.25 3.91 -1.58
C ALA A 222 -15.79 3.45 -1.55
N THR A 223 -15.56 2.12 -1.51
CA THR A 223 -14.21 1.54 -1.57
C THR A 223 -13.52 1.89 -2.89
N VAL A 224 -14.18 1.66 -4.01
CA VAL A 224 -13.65 1.99 -5.34
C VAL A 224 -13.33 3.48 -5.46
N THR A 225 -14.22 4.34 -4.99
CA THR A 225 -14.04 5.79 -5.03
C THR A 225 -12.84 6.23 -4.19
N ARG A 226 -12.67 5.70 -2.99
CA ARG A 226 -11.51 6.00 -2.12
C ARG A 226 -10.19 5.65 -2.80
N TYR A 227 -10.06 4.43 -3.30
CA TYR A 227 -8.84 4.00 -3.98
C TYR A 227 -8.57 4.80 -5.25
N HIS A 228 -9.62 5.09 -6.03
CA HIS A 228 -9.51 5.86 -7.25
C HIS A 228 -9.11 7.32 -6.99
N GLU A 229 -9.80 8.03 -6.10
CA GLU A 229 -9.52 9.43 -5.80
C GLU A 229 -8.12 9.62 -5.20
N LEU A 230 -7.70 8.74 -4.29
CA LEU A 230 -6.35 8.81 -3.71
C LEU A 230 -5.25 8.44 -4.71
N LEU A 231 -5.52 7.57 -5.68
CA LEU A 231 -4.60 7.34 -6.79
C LEU A 231 -4.52 8.56 -7.72
N LEU A 232 -5.62 9.30 -7.90
CA LEU A 232 -5.66 10.55 -8.68
C LEU A 232 -5.14 11.76 -7.89
N SER A 233 -4.76 11.62 -6.62
CA SER A 233 -4.08 12.70 -5.89
C SER A 233 -2.87 13.19 -6.68
N ALA A 234 -2.67 14.51 -6.70
CA ALA A 234 -1.68 15.16 -7.56
C ALA A 234 -0.29 14.48 -7.50
N GLY A 235 0.13 13.92 -8.62
CA GLY A 235 1.42 13.26 -8.79
C GLY A 235 1.48 11.78 -8.40
N ASN A 236 0.47 11.21 -7.69
CA ASN A 236 0.49 9.82 -7.22
C ASN A 236 0.58 8.81 -8.36
N ARG A 237 -0.10 9.04 -9.49
CA ARG A 237 -0.02 8.14 -10.65
C ARG A 237 1.41 8.03 -11.17
N ARG A 238 2.10 9.16 -11.32
CA ARG A 238 3.50 9.20 -11.76
C ARG A 238 4.42 8.53 -10.74
N ALA A 239 4.25 8.85 -9.46
CA ALA A 239 5.01 8.27 -8.36
C ALA A 239 4.84 6.74 -8.30
N THR A 240 3.60 6.23 -8.44
CA THR A 240 3.33 4.80 -8.52
C THR A 240 4.05 4.14 -9.68
N LEU A 241 4.04 4.74 -10.88
CA LEU A 241 4.78 4.20 -12.03
C LEU A 241 6.30 4.22 -11.80
N SER A 242 6.82 5.26 -11.15
CA SER A 242 8.25 5.34 -10.79
C SER A 242 8.62 4.26 -9.78
N LEU A 243 7.77 3.97 -8.80
CA LEU A 243 7.96 2.87 -7.85
C LEU A 243 8.07 1.52 -8.59
N PHE A 244 7.19 1.24 -9.56
CA PHE A 244 7.29 0.00 -10.34
C PHE A 244 8.61 -0.10 -11.13
N LYS A 245 9.14 1.01 -11.64
CA LYS A 245 10.42 1.07 -12.33
C LYS A 245 11.62 0.95 -11.38
N SER A 246 11.51 1.47 -10.16
CA SER A 246 12.58 1.47 -9.14
C SER A 246 12.66 0.16 -8.35
N ARG A 247 11.68 -0.73 -8.48
CA ARG A 247 11.67 -2.00 -7.76
C ARG A 247 12.92 -2.82 -8.06
N ARG A 248 13.68 -3.12 -7.02
CA ARG A 248 14.76 -4.10 -7.06
C ARG A 248 14.28 -5.39 -6.40
N PRO A 249 14.72 -6.57 -6.88
CA PRO A 249 14.45 -7.82 -6.20
C PRO A 249 14.90 -7.73 -4.73
N LEU A 250 14.03 -8.12 -3.82
CA LEU A 250 14.39 -8.28 -2.41
C LEU A 250 15.31 -9.50 -2.25
N ASN A 251 16.20 -9.47 -1.28
CA ASN A 251 17.02 -10.61 -0.94
C ASN A 251 16.31 -11.47 0.14
N PRO A 252 15.62 -12.56 -0.20
CA PRO A 252 14.88 -13.35 0.77
C PRO A 252 15.78 -14.04 1.80
N LYS A 253 17.08 -14.18 1.51
CA LYS A 253 18.03 -14.80 2.46
C LYS A 253 18.19 -13.97 3.74
N GLU A 254 17.96 -12.65 3.66
CA GLU A 254 18.05 -11.75 4.81
C GLU A 254 16.92 -11.98 5.82
N ILE A 255 15.76 -12.50 5.39
CA ILE A 255 14.61 -12.79 6.25
C ILE A 255 14.99 -13.74 7.39
N LYS A 256 15.93 -14.67 7.14
CA LYS A 256 16.45 -15.61 8.16
C LYS A 256 17.19 -14.92 9.32
N SER A 257 17.61 -13.68 9.13
CA SER A 257 18.32 -12.90 10.14
C SER A 257 17.38 -12.16 11.10
N ILE A 258 16.07 -12.18 10.87
CA ILE A 258 15.07 -11.58 11.74
C ILE A 258 15.05 -12.33 13.08
N GLN A 259 15.30 -11.61 14.18
CA GLN A 259 15.30 -12.15 15.55
C GLN A 259 14.05 -11.75 16.34
N GLN A 260 13.37 -10.68 15.91
CA GLN A 260 12.21 -10.14 16.61
C GLN A 260 11.04 -11.14 16.56
N PRO A 261 10.26 -11.26 17.65
CA PRO A 261 8.99 -11.98 17.60
C PRO A 261 8.14 -11.46 16.44
N THR A 262 7.65 -12.37 15.61
CA THR A 262 6.95 -12.01 14.36
C THR A 262 5.60 -12.72 14.28
N LEU A 263 4.53 -11.96 14.03
CA LEU A 263 3.22 -12.49 13.66
C LEU A 263 3.06 -12.40 12.14
N ILE A 264 2.76 -13.52 11.51
CA ILE A 264 2.49 -13.63 10.08
C ILE A 264 0.99 -13.86 9.92
N ILE A 265 0.27 -12.93 9.29
CA ILE A 265 -1.15 -13.03 8.97
C ILE A 265 -1.28 -13.10 7.45
N TRP A 266 -2.10 -14.03 6.93
CA TRP A 266 -2.23 -14.15 5.49
C TRP A 266 -3.62 -14.59 5.06
N GLY A 267 -4.14 -13.97 4.00
CA GLY A 267 -5.35 -14.44 3.33
C GLY A 267 -5.05 -15.69 2.52
N GLU A 268 -5.75 -16.79 2.79
CA GLU A 268 -5.56 -18.06 2.08
C GLU A 268 -5.81 -17.93 0.57
N GLN A 269 -6.73 -17.04 0.18
CA GLN A 269 -7.11 -16.80 -1.21
C GLN A 269 -6.43 -15.56 -1.81
N ASP A 270 -5.28 -15.14 -1.28
CA ASP A 270 -4.50 -14.06 -1.86
C ASP A 270 -4.05 -14.41 -3.29
N GLN A 271 -4.54 -13.61 -4.26
CA GLN A 271 -4.23 -13.78 -5.68
C GLN A 271 -3.04 -12.91 -6.14
N LEU A 272 -2.51 -12.03 -5.29
CA LEU A 272 -1.35 -11.19 -5.60
C LEU A 272 -0.05 -11.81 -5.08
N ILE A 273 -0.06 -12.26 -3.83
CA ILE A 273 1.10 -12.91 -3.19
C ILE A 273 0.60 -14.21 -2.58
N SER A 274 0.97 -15.34 -3.21
CA SER A 274 0.51 -16.67 -2.78
C SER A 274 0.74 -16.89 -1.28
N VAL A 275 -0.21 -17.55 -0.63
CA VAL A 275 -0.11 -18.02 0.76
C VAL A 275 1.13 -18.88 1.03
N ASP A 276 1.73 -19.46 -0.01
CA ASP A 276 3.00 -20.18 0.10
C ASP A 276 4.11 -19.31 0.70
N ASN A 277 4.05 -17.98 0.45
CA ASN A 277 5.01 -17.05 1.04
C ASN A 277 4.86 -16.95 2.56
N ALA A 278 3.66 -17.10 3.10
CA ALA A 278 3.44 -17.15 4.55
C ALA A 278 4.18 -18.33 5.19
N TYR A 279 4.14 -19.48 4.55
CA TYR A 279 4.88 -20.68 5.01
C TYR A 279 6.38 -20.49 4.89
N LEU A 280 6.88 -19.82 3.84
CA LEU A 280 8.29 -19.48 3.71
C LEU A 280 8.74 -18.51 4.81
N PHE A 281 7.96 -17.45 5.11
CA PHE A 281 8.23 -16.57 6.25
C PHE A 281 8.24 -17.33 7.57
N LYS A 282 7.27 -18.23 7.78
CA LYS A 282 7.20 -19.08 8.98
C LYS A 282 8.41 -20.01 9.12
N GLN A 283 8.88 -20.55 8.01
CA GLN A 283 10.06 -21.41 7.97
C GLN A 283 11.34 -20.64 8.30
N ASP A 284 11.49 -19.44 7.72
CA ASP A 284 12.74 -18.67 7.79
C ASP A 284 12.84 -17.84 9.06
N ILE A 285 11.74 -17.35 9.64
CA ILE A 285 11.74 -16.58 10.90
C ILE A 285 11.48 -17.53 12.07
N LYS A 286 12.52 -17.85 12.82
CA LYS A 286 12.44 -18.85 13.92
C LYS A 286 11.42 -18.47 15.00
N ASN A 287 11.40 -17.21 15.41
CA ASN A 287 10.49 -16.72 16.45
C ASN A 287 9.21 -16.12 15.81
N SER A 288 8.44 -16.95 15.11
CA SER A 288 7.25 -16.50 14.41
C SER A 288 6.00 -17.32 14.75
N GLN A 289 4.85 -16.66 14.66
CA GLN A 289 3.51 -17.26 14.72
C GLN A 289 2.85 -17.07 13.36
N LEU A 290 2.11 -18.07 12.89
CA LEU A 290 1.41 -18.05 11.60
C LEU A 290 -0.10 -18.10 11.83
N PHE A 291 -0.83 -17.18 11.18
CA PHE A 291 -2.28 -17.10 11.22
C PHE A 291 -2.84 -16.97 9.79
N ILE A 292 -3.32 -18.08 9.24
CA ILE A 292 -3.97 -18.12 7.92
C ILE A 292 -5.46 -17.85 8.08
N LEU A 293 -5.98 -16.98 7.23
CA LEU A 293 -7.38 -16.55 7.21
C LEU A 293 -8.09 -17.18 6.00
N PRO A 294 -8.93 -18.21 6.21
CA PRO A 294 -9.70 -18.80 5.13
C PRO A 294 -10.75 -17.82 4.60
N ASN A 295 -11.00 -17.88 3.29
CA ASN A 295 -11.93 -17.02 2.55
C ASN A 295 -11.57 -15.53 2.66
N VAL A 296 -10.28 -15.20 2.61
CA VAL A 296 -9.74 -13.84 2.68
C VAL A 296 -8.69 -13.65 1.59
N GLY A 297 -8.71 -12.48 0.94
CA GLY A 297 -7.76 -12.09 -0.10
C GLY A 297 -6.53 -11.35 0.45
N HIS A 298 -5.97 -10.45 -0.36
CA HIS A 298 -4.69 -9.77 -0.14
C HIS A 298 -4.71 -8.66 0.91
N ILE A 299 -5.89 -8.17 1.30
CA ILE A 299 -6.02 -7.07 2.27
C ILE A 299 -6.88 -7.47 3.47
N PRO A 300 -6.39 -8.42 4.30
CA PRO A 300 -7.14 -8.98 5.42
C PRO A 300 -7.57 -7.93 6.44
N MET A 301 -6.85 -6.81 6.57
CA MET A 301 -7.20 -5.70 7.46
C MET A 301 -8.45 -4.91 7.01
N GLU A 302 -8.90 -5.06 5.76
CA GLU A 302 -10.19 -4.56 5.31
C GLU A 302 -11.25 -5.67 5.26
N GLU A 303 -10.88 -6.87 4.80
CA GLU A 303 -11.81 -7.97 4.53
C GLU A 303 -12.16 -8.79 5.79
N SER A 304 -11.21 -8.94 6.71
CA SER A 304 -11.37 -9.73 7.95
C SER A 304 -10.87 -8.95 9.18
N TYR A 305 -11.19 -7.66 9.21
CA TYR A 305 -10.65 -6.70 10.17
C TYR A 305 -10.83 -7.09 11.64
N VAL A 306 -11.93 -7.80 12.00
CA VAL A 306 -12.15 -8.27 13.37
C VAL A 306 -11.12 -9.32 13.78
N LYS A 307 -10.92 -10.34 12.92
CA LYS A 307 -9.92 -11.40 13.18
C LYS A 307 -8.51 -10.83 13.21
N VAL A 308 -8.19 -9.91 12.29
CA VAL A 308 -6.90 -9.22 12.23
C VAL A 308 -6.66 -8.39 13.49
N ALA A 309 -7.62 -7.58 13.92
CA ALA A 309 -7.51 -6.78 15.14
C ALA A 309 -7.27 -7.65 16.39
N ASN A 310 -8.03 -8.75 16.53
CA ASN A 310 -7.86 -9.69 17.64
C ASN A 310 -6.49 -10.38 17.62
N ALA A 311 -6.03 -10.82 16.44
CA ALA A 311 -4.71 -11.44 16.31
C ALA A 311 -3.58 -10.47 16.68
N ILE A 312 -3.68 -9.22 16.20
CA ILE A 312 -2.73 -8.14 16.56
C ILE A 312 -2.75 -7.89 18.07
N GLN A 313 -3.94 -7.69 18.68
CA GLN A 313 -4.05 -7.44 20.13
C GLN A 313 -3.48 -8.58 20.97
N ASN A 314 -3.78 -9.82 20.62
CA ASN A 314 -3.25 -10.98 21.33
C ASN A 314 -1.72 -11.03 21.25
N PHE A 315 -1.15 -10.76 20.08
CA PHE A 315 0.29 -10.81 19.87
C PHE A 315 1.05 -9.68 20.56
N ILE A 316 0.53 -8.45 20.52
CA ILE A 316 1.23 -7.31 21.15
C ILE A 316 1.16 -7.34 22.67
N ASN A 317 0.21 -8.06 23.26
CA ASN A 317 0.04 -8.19 24.72
C ASN A 317 0.80 -9.39 25.33
N GLN A 318 1.40 -10.25 24.53
CA GLN A 318 2.36 -11.28 24.95
C GLN A 318 3.72 -10.63 25.29
#